data_f273e02afc4c0bd92dd5f1ae68705733
#
_entry.id   f273e02afc4c0bd92dd5f1ae68705733
#
_cell.length_a   1.000
_cell.length_b   1.000
_cell.length_c   1.000
_cell.angle_alpha   90.00
_cell.angle_beta   90.00
_cell.angle_gamma   90.00
#
_symmetry.space_group_name_H-M   'P 1'
#
loop_
_entity.id
_entity.type
_entity.pdbx_description
1 polymer ?
#
loop_
_entity_poly.entity_id
_entity_poly.type
_entity_poly.pdbx_seq_one_letter_code
_entity_poly.pdbx_strand_id
1 'polypeptide(L)'
;ATATYLRCRNYDNLEIIVGNLNDIQFNKKYDYITLIGVLEYQNKYSNSTNPFVDFLKKIRTLLNPNGKLLIAVENKYGIKYWCGAPEDHSGIPFNGINDYKFSNIAKTFSKSELNKLIINSGFNYSYFYYPLPDYKMPQVIYSENHLPHNGSMDNWIPYNSFNSNSMVSDEKLLYHDIVNNNVFEFFANSFLVECSIYNEKMGEVDYAVSSPFRKAEFDCMTIHSGDKGFYKMTTYSNQNFLSNIKANHTELSNRGLSVCNTKIVDNILYTQTIK
;
A
#
# COMPACT_ATOMS: atom_id res chain seq x y z
N ALA A 1 5.93 16.11 -14.58
CA ALA A 1 6.99 15.56 -15.45
C ALA A 1 8.30 16.32 -15.26
N THR A 2 8.37 17.65 -15.48
CA THR A 2 9.62 18.44 -15.36
C THR A 2 10.26 18.30 -13.98
N ALA A 3 9.51 18.46 -12.89
CA ALA A 3 10.05 18.32 -11.53
C ALA A 3 10.57 16.90 -11.27
N THR A 4 9.88 15.87 -11.76
CA THR A 4 10.31 14.47 -11.64
C THR A 4 11.61 14.25 -12.42
N TYR A 5 11.67 14.75 -13.67
CA TYR A 5 12.88 14.65 -14.49
C TYR A 5 14.07 15.32 -13.79
N LEU A 6 13.92 16.56 -13.30
CA LEU A 6 15.01 17.29 -12.63
C LEU A 6 15.51 16.57 -11.38
N ARG A 7 14.61 15.96 -10.62
CA ARG A 7 14.94 15.19 -9.40
C ARG A 7 15.65 13.87 -9.72
N CYS A 8 15.29 13.23 -10.81
CA CYS A 8 15.73 11.87 -11.13
C CYS A 8 16.73 11.80 -12.30
N ARG A 9 17.15 12.95 -12.86
CA ARG A 9 18.00 13.02 -14.06
C ARG A 9 19.38 12.35 -13.97
N ASN A 10 19.84 12.06 -12.76
CA ASN A 10 21.14 11.42 -12.52
C ASN A 10 21.04 9.89 -12.40
N TYR A 11 19.85 9.30 -12.63
CA TYR A 11 19.64 7.86 -12.62
C TYR A 11 19.57 7.34 -14.05
N ASP A 12 20.57 6.54 -14.47
CA ASP A 12 20.67 6.00 -15.83
C ASP A 12 19.65 4.88 -16.11
N ASN A 13 19.07 4.30 -15.05
CA ASN A 13 18.07 3.22 -15.13
C ASN A 13 16.62 3.73 -15.09
N LEU A 14 16.38 5.04 -15.22
CA LEU A 14 15.07 5.65 -15.17
C LEU A 14 14.73 6.36 -16.48
N GLU A 15 13.56 6.05 -17.05
CA GLU A 15 12.96 6.74 -18.19
C GLU A 15 11.68 7.45 -17.75
N ILE A 16 11.51 8.72 -18.14
CA ILE A 16 10.32 9.50 -17.84
C ILE A 16 9.59 9.81 -19.14
N ILE A 17 8.40 9.26 -19.30
CA ILE A 17 7.55 9.48 -20.47
C ILE A 17 6.37 10.38 -20.06
N VAL A 18 6.12 11.41 -20.85
CA VAL A 18 5.03 12.37 -20.63
C VAL A 18 3.92 12.12 -21.65
N GLY A 19 2.71 11.83 -21.18
CA GLY A 19 1.57 11.62 -22.07
C GLY A 19 0.43 10.90 -21.37
N ASN A 20 -0.69 10.71 -22.09
CA ASN A 20 -1.73 9.82 -21.67
C ASN A 20 -1.29 8.38 -21.96
N LEU A 21 -1.32 7.51 -20.96
CA LEU A 21 -0.92 6.11 -21.11
C LEU A 21 -1.71 5.41 -22.24
N ASN A 22 -2.95 5.82 -22.50
CA ASN A 22 -3.77 5.25 -23.57
C ASN A 22 -3.20 5.50 -24.96
N ASP A 23 -2.41 6.57 -25.13
CA ASP A 23 -1.84 6.98 -26.42
C ASP A 23 -0.40 6.47 -26.61
N ILE A 24 0.22 5.96 -25.53
CA ILE A 24 1.61 5.50 -25.57
C ILE A 24 1.65 4.04 -26.02
N GLN A 25 2.56 3.76 -26.97
CA GLN A 25 2.89 2.41 -27.40
C GLN A 25 4.18 1.95 -26.69
N PHE A 26 4.11 0.81 -26.04
CA PHE A 26 5.24 0.19 -25.35
C PHE A 26 5.74 -1.00 -26.17
N ASN A 27 7.05 -1.03 -26.43
CA ASN A 27 7.69 -2.11 -27.18
C ASN A 27 8.28 -3.22 -26.29
N LYS A 28 8.11 -3.11 -24.98
CA LYS A 28 8.63 -4.07 -24.00
C LYS A 28 7.54 -4.46 -23.00
N LYS A 29 7.74 -5.59 -22.34
CA LYS A 29 6.92 -6.06 -21.20
C LYS A 29 7.67 -5.88 -19.91
N TYR A 30 6.95 -5.91 -18.81
CA TYR A 30 7.43 -5.59 -17.47
C TYR A 30 7.12 -6.74 -16.50
N ASP A 31 8.02 -6.97 -15.54
CA ASP A 31 7.79 -7.92 -14.45
C ASP A 31 6.89 -7.31 -13.37
N TYR A 32 6.98 -5.99 -13.18
CA TYR A 32 6.13 -5.25 -12.26
C TYR A 32 5.58 -4.00 -12.93
N ILE A 33 4.29 -3.75 -12.73
CA ILE A 33 3.64 -2.47 -13.06
C ILE A 33 2.95 -1.97 -11.79
N THR A 34 3.09 -0.69 -11.48
CA THR A 34 2.43 -0.06 -10.33
C THR A 34 1.45 1.02 -10.78
N LEU A 35 0.25 1.02 -10.25
CA LEU A 35 -0.78 2.04 -10.43
C LEU A 35 -1.07 2.64 -9.05
N ILE A 36 -0.36 3.68 -8.70
CA ILE A 36 -0.46 4.35 -7.39
C ILE A 36 -1.24 5.64 -7.56
N GLY A 37 -2.52 5.66 -7.15
CA GLY A 37 -3.39 6.82 -7.34
C GLY A 37 -3.61 7.15 -8.82
N VAL A 38 -3.91 6.17 -9.67
CA VAL A 38 -4.03 6.32 -11.13
C VAL A 38 -5.33 5.73 -11.67
N LEU A 39 -5.76 4.60 -11.14
CA LEU A 39 -6.91 3.86 -11.67
C LEU A 39 -8.20 4.69 -11.58
N GLU A 40 -8.38 5.41 -10.49
CA GLU A 40 -9.58 6.19 -10.16
C GLU A 40 -9.93 7.28 -11.19
N TYR A 41 -8.94 7.72 -11.99
CA TYR A 41 -9.12 8.79 -12.98
C TYR A 41 -9.52 8.29 -14.37
N GLN A 42 -9.63 6.98 -14.63
CA GLN A 42 -9.78 6.45 -15.99
C GLN A 42 -11.09 6.85 -16.67
N ASN A 43 -12.15 7.13 -15.90
CA ASN A 43 -13.41 7.68 -16.45
C ASN A 43 -13.23 9.06 -17.11
N LYS A 44 -12.20 9.83 -16.71
CA LYS A 44 -11.89 11.16 -17.29
C LYS A 44 -11.08 11.06 -18.59
N TYR A 45 -10.30 10.01 -18.76
CA TYR A 45 -9.32 9.90 -19.85
C TYR A 45 -9.71 8.88 -20.93
N SER A 46 -10.92 8.31 -20.86
CA SER A 46 -11.41 7.35 -21.82
C SER A 46 -12.90 7.58 -22.14
N ASN A 47 -13.26 7.46 -23.40
CA ASN A 47 -14.65 7.50 -23.87
C ASN A 47 -15.30 6.10 -23.89
N SER A 48 -14.63 5.09 -23.36
CA SER A 48 -15.16 3.73 -23.27
C SER A 48 -16.36 3.66 -22.32
N THR A 49 -17.26 2.74 -22.56
CA THR A 49 -18.35 2.39 -21.63
C THR A 49 -17.84 1.67 -20.37
N ASN A 50 -16.64 1.08 -20.44
CA ASN A 50 -16.00 0.37 -19.34
C ASN A 50 -14.54 0.82 -19.13
N PRO A 51 -14.28 2.11 -18.86
CA PRO A 51 -12.96 2.70 -18.93
C PRO A 51 -11.94 2.03 -18.01
N PHE A 52 -12.34 1.63 -16.80
CA PHE A 52 -11.48 0.97 -15.82
C PHE A 52 -11.05 -0.43 -16.28
N VAL A 53 -12.01 -1.22 -16.77
CA VAL A 53 -11.73 -2.58 -17.26
C VAL A 53 -10.84 -2.54 -18.50
N ASP A 54 -11.10 -1.65 -19.43
CA ASP A 54 -10.32 -1.53 -20.67
C ASP A 54 -8.88 -1.06 -20.38
N PHE A 55 -8.74 -0.13 -19.43
CA PHE A 55 -7.43 0.29 -18.96
C PHE A 55 -6.65 -0.86 -18.33
N LEU A 56 -7.25 -1.60 -17.42
CA LEU A 56 -6.61 -2.75 -16.77
C LEU A 56 -6.28 -3.87 -17.78
N LYS A 57 -7.13 -4.10 -18.80
CA LYS A 57 -6.82 -5.02 -19.92
C LYS A 57 -5.58 -4.57 -20.68
N LYS A 58 -5.45 -3.28 -20.98
CA LYS A 58 -4.24 -2.72 -21.60
C LYS A 58 -3.00 -2.96 -20.72
N ILE A 59 -3.08 -2.64 -19.43
CA ILE A 59 -1.99 -2.89 -18.47
C ILE A 59 -1.58 -4.37 -18.46
N ARG A 60 -2.55 -5.27 -18.46
CA ARG A 60 -2.29 -6.71 -18.50
C ARG A 60 -1.46 -7.14 -19.72
N THR A 61 -1.68 -6.52 -20.89
CA THR A 61 -0.89 -6.84 -22.10
C THR A 61 0.58 -6.42 -22.00
N LEU A 62 0.90 -5.50 -21.09
CA LEU A 62 2.26 -5.00 -20.86
C LEU A 62 3.05 -5.84 -19.84
N LEU A 63 2.40 -6.77 -19.15
CA LEU A 63 3.08 -7.66 -18.20
C LEU A 63 3.72 -8.85 -18.89
N ASN A 64 4.88 -9.25 -18.37
CA ASN A 64 5.45 -10.57 -18.64
C ASN A 64 4.49 -11.67 -18.13
N PRO A 65 4.62 -12.93 -18.57
CA PRO A 65 3.73 -14.02 -18.15
C PRO A 65 3.58 -14.12 -16.63
N ASN A 66 4.66 -13.97 -15.89
CA ASN A 66 4.70 -14.05 -14.43
C ASN A 66 4.75 -12.67 -13.77
N GLY A 67 4.50 -11.61 -14.56
CA GLY A 67 4.53 -10.24 -14.06
C GLY A 67 3.33 -9.93 -13.15
N LYS A 68 3.54 -8.99 -12.22
CA LYS A 68 2.57 -8.58 -11.22
C LYS A 68 2.15 -7.12 -11.40
N LEU A 69 0.87 -6.87 -11.24
CA LEU A 69 0.32 -5.52 -11.16
C LEU A 69 0.06 -5.18 -9.69
N LEU A 70 0.55 -4.03 -9.25
CA LEU A 70 0.26 -3.47 -7.92
C LEU A 70 -0.65 -2.24 -8.09
N ILE A 71 -1.83 -2.27 -7.48
CA ILE A 71 -2.80 -1.17 -7.51
C ILE A 71 -2.92 -0.60 -6.11
N ALA A 72 -2.68 0.70 -5.93
CA ALA A 72 -2.98 1.40 -4.70
C ALA A 72 -4.03 2.48 -4.95
N VAL A 73 -5.12 2.45 -4.17
CA VAL A 73 -6.28 3.32 -4.33
C VAL A 73 -7.05 3.45 -3.02
N GLU A 74 -7.74 4.57 -2.82
CA GLU A 74 -8.64 4.77 -1.69
C GLU A 74 -9.82 3.81 -1.75
N ASN A 75 -10.26 3.37 -0.56
CA ASN A 75 -11.53 2.67 -0.39
C ASN A 75 -12.66 3.70 -0.28
N LYS A 76 -13.67 3.61 -1.15
CA LYS A 76 -14.82 4.53 -1.10
C LYS A 76 -15.60 4.49 0.23
N TYR A 77 -15.47 3.38 0.98
CA TYR A 77 -16.08 3.20 2.30
C TYR A 77 -15.09 3.35 3.45
N GLY A 78 -13.89 3.92 3.20
CA GLY A 78 -12.89 4.15 4.23
C GLY A 78 -13.47 4.86 5.46
N ILE A 79 -13.08 4.39 6.66
CA ILE A 79 -13.64 4.91 7.91
C ILE A 79 -13.43 6.43 8.06
N LYS A 80 -12.36 6.98 7.49
CA LYS A 80 -12.08 8.41 7.48
C LYS A 80 -13.28 9.24 6.97
N TYR A 81 -13.99 8.75 5.95
CA TYR A 81 -15.15 9.45 5.38
C TYR A 81 -16.37 9.40 6.31
N TRP A 82 -16.55 8.30 7.03
CA TRP A 82 -17.58 8.17 8.05
C TRP A 82 -17.31 9.04 9.27
N CYS A 83 -16.03 9.32 9.53
CA CYS A 83 -15.61 10.27 10.55
C CYS A 83 -15.74 11.74 10.13
N GLY A 84 -16.13 12.02 8.87
CA GLY A 84 -16.36 13.38 8.37
C GLY A 84 -15.26 13.92 7.46
N ALA A 85 -14.24 13.13 7.13
CA ALA A 85 -13.27 13.56 6.11
C ALA A 85 -13.97 13.75 4.77
N PRO A 86 -13.68 14.83 4.03
CA PRO A 86 -14.16 15.01 2.67
C PRO A 86 -13.58 13.94 1.76
N GLU A 87 -14.28 13.62 0.68
CA GLU A 87 -13.76 12.71 -0.36
C GLU A 87 -12.52 13.32 -1.01
N ASP A 88 -11.45 12.52 -1.16
CA ASP A 88 -10.09 12.99 -1.49
C ASP A 88 -10.00 13.78 -2.81
N HIS A 89 -10.82 13.46 -3.81
CA HIS A 89 -10.73 14.04 -5.15
C HIS A 89 -11.70 15.21 -5.37
N SER A 90 -12.86 15.15 -4.75
CA SER A 90 -13.90 16.17 -4.92
C SER A 90 -13.93 17.19 -3.79
N GLY A 91 -13.36 16.88 -2.63
CA GLY A 91 -13.46 17.70 -1.44
C GLY A 91 -14.87 17.75 -0.81
N ILE A 92 -15.81 16.92 -1.31
CA ILE A 92 -17.21 16.91 -0.86
C ILE A 92 -17.41 15.75 0.13
N PRO A 93 -17.92 16.02 1.35
CA PRO A 93 -18.22 14.95 2.30
C PRO A 93 -19.19 13.91 1.72
N PHE A 94 -18.93 12.64 1.99
CA PHE A 94 -19.76 11.49 1.58
C PHE A 94 -19.95 11.31 0.06
N ASN A 95 -19.23 12.05 -0.82
CA ASN A 95 -19.46 11.97 -2.27
C ASN A 95 -19.25 10.56 -2.81
N GLY A 96 -18.17 9.86 -2.41
CA GLY A 96 -17.91 8.48 -2.82
C GLY A 96 -18.97 7.50 -2.29
N ILE A 97 -19.38 7.64 -1.02
CA ILE A 97 -20.43 6.83 -0.40
C ILE A 97 -21.78 7.03 -1.11
N ASN A 98 -22.06 8.24 -1.59
CA ASN A 98 -23.24 8.59 -2.38
C ASN A 98 -23.09 8.31 -3.89
N ASP A 99 -22.15 7.45 -4.26
CA ASP A 99 -21.88 7.04 -5.65
C ASP A 99 -21.60 8.22 -6.61
N TYR A 100 -20.84 9.21 -6.12
CA TYR A 100 -20.35 10.37 -6.88
C TYR A 100 -21.43 11.26 -7.51
N LYS A 101 -22.59 11.37 -6.88
CA LYS A 101 -23.72 12.19 -7.36
C LYS A 101 -23.38 13.67 -7.49
N PHE A 102 -22.47 14.19 -6.67
CA PHE A 102 -22.14 15.61 -6.63
C PHE A 102 -20.94 15.98 -7.50
N SER A 103 -20.04 15.04 -7.74
CA SER A 103 -18.87 15.23 -8.60
C SER A 103 -18.28 13.85 -8.95
N ASN A 104 -17.95 13.61 -10.22
CA ASN A 104 -17.37 12.36 -10.73
C ASN A 104 -15.98 12.56 -11.36
N ILE A 105 -15.17 13.45 -10.81
CA ILE A 105 -13.81 13.74 -11.31
C ILE A 105 -12.95 12.48 -11.26
N ALA A 106 -13.08 11.71 -10.19
CA ALA A 106 -12.43 10.42 -10.00
C ALA A 106 -13.43 9.47 -9.35
N LYS A 107 -13.21 8.16 -9.47
CA LYS A 107 -14.06 7.14 -8.85
C LYS A 107 -13.21 6.13 -8.10
N THR A 108 -13.36 6.06 -6.79
CA THR A 108 -12.78 5.02 -5.95
C THR A 108 -13.75 3.85 -5.77
N PHE A 109 -13.29 2.76 -5.22
CA PHE A 109 -14.01 1.49 -5.22
C PHE A 109 -14.07 0.89 -3.83
N SER A 110 -15.12 0.10 -3.56
CA SER A 110 -15.08 -0.87 -2.47
C SER A 110 -14.20 -2.08 -2.83
N LYS A 111 -13.79 -2.90 -1.85
CA LYS A 111 -13.05 -4.14 -2.10
C LYS A 111 -13.74 -5.01 -3.16
N SER A 112 -15.05 -5.21 -3.03
CA SER A 112 -15.83 -6.04 -3.96
C SER A 112 -15.88 -5.46 -5.38
N GLU A 113 -16.07 -4.14 -5.54
CA GLU A 113 -16.07 -3.47 -6.85
C GLU A 113 -14.70 -3.57 -7.50
N LEU A 114 -13.62 -3.28 -6.77
CA LEU A 114 -12.25 -3.35 -7.28
C LEU A 114 -11.89 -4.78 -7.70
N ASN A 115 -12.23 -5.77 -6.89
CA ASN A 115 -11.98 -7.17 -7.23
C ASN A 115 -12.72 -7.61 -8.50
N LYS A 116 -13.98 -7.17 -8.70
CA LYS A 116 -14.74 -7.42 -9.94
C LYS A 116 -14.07 -6.78 -11.15
N LEU A 117 -13.56 -5.56 -11.03
CA LEU A 117 -12.82 -4.90 -12.12
C LEU A 117 -11.56 -5.68 -12.50
N ILE A 118 -10.79 -6.14 -11.51
CA ILE A 118 -9.57 -6.93 -11.68
C ILE A 118 -9.88 -8.23 -12.43
N ILE A 119 -10.88 -9.00 -11.97
CA ILE A 119 -11.29 -10.27 -12.61
C ILE A 119 -11.79 -10.04 -14.02
N ASN A 120 -12.68 -9.05 -14.24
CA ASN A 120 -13.22 -8.73 -15.56
C ASN A 120 -12.16 -8.24 -16.56
N SER A 121 -11.00 -7.82 -16.05
CA SER A 121 -9.86 -7.41 -16.86
C SER A 121 -8.92 -8.58 -17.19
N GLY A 122 -9.22 -9.78 -16.70
CA GLY A 122 -8.50 -11.02 -16.99
C GLY A 122 -7.31 -11.29 -16.06
N PHE A 123 -7.25 -10.65 -14.90
CA PHE A 123 -6.41 -11.09 -13.80
C PHE A 123 -7.18 -12.15 -13.00
N ASN A 124 -6.60 -13.33 -12.85
CA ASN A 124 -7.29 -14.45 -12.20
C ASN A 124 -7.11 -14.46 -10.69
N TYR A 125 -6.09 -13.78 -10.21
CA TYR A 125 -5.69 -13.76 -8.80
C TYR A 125 -5.47 -12.34 -8.33
N SER A 126 -5.98 -12.03 -7.14
CA SER A 126 -5.77 -10.77 -6.43
C SER A 126 -5.51 -11.06 -4.96
N TYR A 127 -4.63 -10.29 -4.34
CA TYR A 127 -4.32 -10.37 -2.92
C TYR A 127 -4.32 -8.96 -2.35
N PHE A 128 -5.10 -8.74 -1.29
CA PHE A 128 -5.32 -7.42 -0.72
C PHE A 128 -4.45 -7.15 0.48
N TYR A 129 -3.88 -5.96 0.49
CA TYR A 129 -3.22 -5.35 1.62
C TYR A 129 -3.94 -4.06 2.02
N TYR A 130 -3.85 -3.72 3.29
CA TYR A 130 -4.53 -2.58 3.92
C TYR A 130 -3.51 -1.64 4.53
N PRO A 131 -2.98 -0.67 3.76
CA PRO A 131 -2.07 0.36 4.25
C PRO A 131 -2.80 1.37 5.13
N LEU A 132 -2.25 1.67 6.29
CA LEU A 132 -2.76 2.60 7.28
C LEU A 132 -1.73 3.67 7.63
N PRO A 133 -2.14 4.94 7.83
CA PRO A 133 -3.50 5.47 7.72
C PRO A 133 -4.02 5.55 6.28
N ASP A 134 -3.13 5.54 5.29
CA ASP A 134 -3.43 5.64 3.87
C ASP A 134 -2.26 5.09 3.04
N TYR A 135 -2.50 4.67 1.80
CA TYR A 135 -1.46 4.12 0.91
C TYR A 135 -0.37 5.14 0.54
N LYS A 136 -0.66 6.44 0.64
CA LYS A 136 0.30 7.52 0.29
C LYS A 136 1.46 7.60 1.28
N MET A 137 1.19 7.37 2.56
CA MET A 137 2.18 7.44 3.65
C MET A 137 1.88 6.34 4.69
N PRO A 138 2.00 5.07 4.35
CA PRO A 138 1.66 3.99 5.26
C PRO A 138 2.67 3.89 6.40
N GLN A 139 2.15 3.73 7.61
CA GLN A 139 2.92 3.42 8.80
C GLN A 139 2.87 1.93 9.11
N VAL A 140 1.74 1.32 8.82
CA VAL A 140 1.54 -0.12 8.92
C VAL A 140 0.76 -0.61 7.71
N ILE A 141 1.09 -1.81 7.24
CA ILE A 141 0.40 -2.50 6.16
C ILE A 141 0.01 -3.87 6.71
N TYR A 142 -1.27 -4.16 6.75
CA TYR A 142 -1.81 -5.49 7.04
C TYR A 142 -2.14 -6.22 5.74
N SER A 143 -2.04 -7.54 5.72
CA SER A 143 -2.55 -8.35 4.61
C SER A 143 -3.92 -8.93 4.93
N GLU A 144 -4.63 -9.43 3.93
CA GLU A 144 -5.93 -10.08 4.12
C GLU A 144 -5.84 -11.38 4.95
N ASN A 145 -4.66 -12.01 5.00
CA ASN A 145 -4.41 -13.18 5.85
C ASN A 145 -3.91 -12.80 7.25
N HIS A 146 -3.56 -11.55 7.47
CA HIS A 146 -3.04 -11.05 8.75
C HIS A 146 -3.67 -9.69 9.07
N LEU A 147 -4.95 -9.71 9.41
CA LEU A 147 -5.71 -8.52 9.77
C LEU A 147 -5.34 -8.04 11.19
N PRO A 148 -5.58 -6.76 11.53
CA PRO A 148 -5.38 -6.27 12.88
C PRO A 148 -6.30 -7.01 13.86
N HIS A 149 -5.78 -7.28 15.04
CA HIS A 149 -6.51 -7.84 16.17
C HIS A 149 -6.70 -6.78 17.27
N ASN A 150 -7.47 -7.12 18.32
CA ASN A 150 -7.70 -6.23 19.45
C ASN A 150 -6.36 -5.79 20.06
N GLY A 151 -6.21 -4.48 20.30
CA GLY A 151 -4.99 -3.85 20.78
C GLY A 151 -3.97 -3.46 19.69
N SER A 152 -4.07 -4.01 18.48
CA SER A 152 -3.15 -3.66 17.38
C SER A 152 -3.23 -2.20 16.95
N MET A 153 -4.38 -1.55 17.20
CA MET A 153 -4.68 -0.22 16.72
C MET A 153 -4.45 0.87 17.79
N ASP A 154 -3.99 0.52 18.99
CA ASP A 154 -3.94 1.45 20.13
C ASP A 154 -2.93 2.59 19.93
N ASN A 155 -1.87 2.36 19.17
CA ASN A 155 -0.75 3.29 19.02
C ASN A 155 -0.59 3.86 17.60
N TRP A 156 -1.58 3.70 16.72
CA TRP A 156 -1.46 4.23 15.38
C TRP A 156 -2.04 5.65 15.25
N ILE A 157 -1.60 6.38 14.20
CA ILE A 157 -2.04 7.75 13.94
C ILE A 157 -3.17 7.73 12.92
N PRO A 158 -4.35 8.27 13.24
CA PRO A 158 -5.47 8.34 12.30
C PRO A 158 -5.18 9.27 11.13
N TYR A 159 -5.87 9.04 10.01
CA TYR A 159 -5.75 9.86 8.79
C TYR A 159 -6.13 11.33 9.00
N ASN A 160 -7.09 11.58 9.87
CA ASN A 160 -7.76 12.86 10.03
C ASN A 160 -6.99 13.90 10.86
N SER A 161 -5.78 13.61 11.31
CA SER A 161 -4.97 14.54 12.12
C SER A 161 -4.76 15.92 11.47
N PHE A 162 -5.11 16.08 10.19
CA PHE A 162 -4.88 17.30 9.41
C PHE A 162 -6.12 18.14 9.10
N ASN A 163 -7.34 17.69 9.41
CA ASN A 163 -8.59 18.38 9.03
C ASN A 163 -9.63 18.39 10.17
N SER A 164 -9.30 19.02 11.29
CA SER A 164 -10.15 19.01 12.50
C SER A 164 -11.53 19.64 12.36
N ASN A 165 -11.75 20.54 11.38
CA ASN A 165 -12.96 21.35 11.33
C ASN A 165 -14.21 20.64 10.77
N SER A 166 -14.05 19.51 10.09
CA SER A 166 -15.17 18.73 9.53
C SER A 166 -15.36 17.37 10.23
N MET A 167 -14.51 17.04 11.18
CA MET A 167 -14.56 15.74 11.85
C MET A 167 -15.69 15.66 12.85
N VAL A 168 -16.49 14.60 12.71
CA VAL A 168 -17.66 14.33 13.57
C VAL A 168 -17.43 13.16 14.52
N SER A 169 -16.36 12.37 14.31
CA SER A 169 -15.99 11.24 15.14
C SER A 169 -14.48 11.01 15.13
N ASP A 170 -13.96 10.32 16.14
CA ASP A 170 -12.57 9.93 16.23
C ASP A 170 -12.38 8.56 15.55
N GLU A 171 -11.64 8.57 14.45
CA GLU A 171 -11.31 7.39 13.67
C GLU A 171 -10.63 6.31 14.52
N LYS A 172 -9.73 6.69 15.42
CA LYS A 172 -8.98 5.77 16.28
C LYS A 172 -9.91 4.97 17.21
N LEU A 173 -10.91 5.63 17.79
CA LEU A 173 -11.87 4.98 18.68
C LEU A 173 -12.75 3.98 17.92
N LEU A 174 -13.14 4.32 16.69
CA LEU A 174 -13.97 3.45 15.87
C LEU A 174 -13.24 2.19 15.39
N TYR A 175 -11.92 2.25 15.16
CA TYR A 175 -11.17 1.06 14.74
C TYR A 175 -11.22 -0.08 15.75
N HIS A 176 -11.29 0.22 17.03
CA HIS A 176 -11.45 -0.82 18.06
C HIS A 176 -12.71 -1.66 17.80
N ASP A 177 -13.84 -1.01 17.59
CA ASP A 177 -15.11 -1.69 17.32
C ASP A 177 -15.12 -2.39 15.95
N ILE A 178 -14.53 -1.78 14.92
CA ILE A 178 -14.40 -2.33 13.58
C ILE A 178 -13.59 -3.64 13.60
N VAL A 179 -12.49 -3.68 14.34
CA VAL A 179 -11.66 -4.89 14.50
C VAL A 179 -12.42 -5.95 15.28
N ASN A 180 -13.04 -5.60 16.42
CA ASN A 180 -13.79 -6.54 17.25
C ASN A 180 -14.99 -7.15 16.53
N ASN A 181 -15.61 -6.42 15.60
CA ASN A 181 -16.74 -6.91 14.81
C ASN A 181 -16.33 -7.58 13.48
N ASN A 182 -15.02 -7.76 13.22
CA ASN A 182 -14.48 -8.40 12.01
C ASN A 182 -14.91 -7.71 10.70
N VAL A 183 -15.03 -6.39 10.70
CA VAL A 183 -15.40 -5.59 9.51
C VAL A 183 -14.28 -4.66 9.04
N PHE A 184 -13.05 -4.89 9.50
CA PHE A 184 -11.89 -4.06 9.20
C PHE A 184 -11.67 -3.90 7.69
N GLU A 185 -11.73 -4.98 6.92
CA GLU A 185 -11.50 -4.94 5.48
C GLU A 185 -12.47 -4.02 4.72
N PHE A 186 -13.72 -3.94 5.20
CA PHE A 186 -14.74 -3.06 4.62
C PHE A 186 -14.43 -1.59 4.86
N PHE A 187 -13.92 -1.25 6.05
CA PHE A 187 -13.69 0.13 6.50
C PHE A 187 -12.24 0.60 6.39
N ALA A 188 -11.30 -0.24 5.97
CA ALA A 188 -9.93 0.20 5.73
C ALA A 188 -9.89 1.40 4.78
N ASN A 189 -9.05 2.41 5.05
CA ASN A 189 -9.07 3.67 4.30
C ASN A 189 -8.62 3.53 2.84
N SER A 190 -7.79 2.54 2.56
CA SER A 190 -7.24 2.30 1.22
C SER A 190 -6.82 0.85 1.04
N PHE A 191 -6.59 0.48 -0.20
CA PHE A 191 -6.10 -0.82 -0.61
C PHE A 191 -4.77 -0.69 -1.34
N LEU A 192 -3.90 -1.68 -1.14
CA LEU A 192 -2.83 -2.05 -2.05
C LEU A 192 -3.13 -3.47 -2.51
N VAL A 193 -3.31 -3.67 -3.81
CA VAL A 193 -3.73 -4.97 -4.36
C VAL A 193 -2.63 -5.50 -5.26
N GLU A 194 -2.15 -6.70 -4.98
CA GLU A 194 -1.30 -7.47 -5.84
C GLU A 194 -2.18 -8.29 -6.79
N CYS A 195 -1.97 -8.17 -8.11
CA CYS A 195 -2.75 -8.85 -9.13
C CYS A 195 -1.84 -9.70 -10.02
N SER A 196 -2.27 -10.91 -10.36
CA SER A 196 -1.55 -11.82 -11.26
C SER A 196 -2.50 -12.55 -12.20
N ILE A 197 -1.97 -12.98 -13.36
CA ILE A 197 -2.67 -13.79 -14.34
C ILE A 197 -2.61 -15.28 -13.95
N TYR A 198 -1.49 -15.70 -13.41
CA TYR A 198 -1.20 -17.08 -13.02
C TYR A 198 -1.14 -17.23 -11.51
N ASN A 199 -1.40 -18.44 -11.02
CA ASN A 199 -1.33 -18.75 -9.58
C ASN A 199 0.14 -18.85 -9.14
N GLU A 200 0.81 -17.72 -9.10
CA GLU A 200 2.14 -17.62 -8.53
C GLU A 200 2.08 -17.20 -7.07
N LYS A 201 3.22 -17.32 -6.41
CA LYS A 201 3.36 -16.95 -5.01
C LYS A 201 2.97 -15.48 -4.81
N MET A 202 1.81 -15.27 -4.20
CA MET A 202 1.24 -13.97 -3.83
C MET A 202 1.14 -13.87 -2.31
N GLY A 203 1.05 -12.65 -1.80
CA GLY A 203 0.83 -12.48 -0.37
C GLY A 203 2.01 -12.90 0.49
N GLU A 204 3.25 -12.68 0.04
CA GLU A 204 4.44 -13.06 0.81
C GLU A 204 4.64 -12.25 2.09
N VAL A 205 4.03 -11.08 2.16
CA VAL A 205 4.11 -10.19 3.32
C VAL A 205 2.81 -10.29 4.10
N ASP A 206 2.89 -10.70 5.37
CA ASP A 206 1.74 -10.72 6.26
C ASP A 206 1.50 -9.34 6.86
N TYR A 207 2.60 -8.66 7.23
CA TYR A 207 2.54 -7.43 7.98
C TYR A 207 3.83 -6.61 7.77
N ALA A 208 3.70 -5.30 7.62
CA ALA A 208 4.86 -4.41 7.51
C ALA A 208 4.65 -3.14 8.32
N VAL A 209 5.70 -2.68 9.00
CA VAL A 209 5.71 -1.42 9.76
C VAL A 209 6.86 -0.54 9.31
N SER A 210 6.56 0.71 9.06
CA SER A 210 7.54 1.74 8.76
C SER A 210 7.19 3.01 9.54
N SER A 211 8.17 3.87 9.77
CA SER A 211 7.93 5.17 10.41
C SER A 211 8.40 6.29 9.50
N PRO A 212 7.48 7.08 8.93
CA PRO A 212 7.82 8.20 8.06
C PRO A 212 8.51 9.36 8.81
N PHE A 213 8.53 9.31 10.16
CA PHE A 213 9.11 10.35 11.00
C PHE A 213 10.57 10.09 11.40
N ARG A 214 11.14 8.97 10.94
CA ARG A 214 12.57 8.69 11.19
C ARG A 214 13.45 9.53 10.27
N LYS A 215 14.63 9.90 10.78
CA LYS A 215 15.66 10.43 9.90
C LYS A 215 16.09 9.36 8.89
N ALA A 216 16.46 9.79 7.67
CA ALA A 216 16.85 8.87 6.59
C ALA A 216 17.95 7.87 6.99
N GLU A 217 18.86 8.28 7.86
CA GLU A 217 19.94 7.44 8.41
C GLU A 217 19.45 6.29 9.31
N PHE A 218 18.21 6.37 9.84
CA PHE A 218 17.56 5.36 10.68
C PHE A 218 16.31 4.75 10.02
N ASP A 219 16.11 5.02 8.73
CA ASP A 219 14.96 4.51 8.02
C ASP A 219 15.08 3.00 7.83
N CYS A 220 14.08 2.28 8.34
CA CYS A 220 13.94 0.86 8.15
C CYS A 220 12.48 0.45 8.21
N MET A 221 12.13 -0.52 7.41
CA MET A 221 10.85 -1.22 7.45
C MET A 221 11.02 -2.54 8.20
N THR A 222 10.15 -2.83 9.14
CA THR A 222 10.05 -4.15 9.78
C THR A 222 8.93 -4.91 9.10
N ILE A 223 9.23 -6.10 8.62
CA ILE A 223 8.32 -6.94 7.85
C ILE A 223 8.20 -8.29 8.55
N HIS A 224 6.98 -8.83 8.59
CA HIS A 224 6.69 -10.21 8.92
C HIS A 224 6.23 -10.96 7.66
N SER A 225 6.73 -12.18 7.50
CA SER A 225 6.31 -13.11 6.45
C SER A 225 6.28 -14.50 7.06
N GLY A 226 5.23 -15.27 6.81
CA GLY A 226 5.05 -16.59 7.41
C GLY A 226 6.25 -17.51 7.25
N ASP A 227 6.89 -17.49 6.10
CA ASP A 227 8.05 -18.34 5.80
C ASP A 227 9.36 -17.84 6.42
N LYS A 228 9.53 -16.51 6.56
CA LYS A 228 10.79 -15.85 6.95
C LYS A 228 10.78 -15.31 8.38
N GLY A 229 9.60 -15.27 9.04
CA GLY A 229 9.42 -14.59 10.32
C GLY A 229 9.62 -13.08 10.20
N PHE A 230 10.11 -12.44 11.27
CA PHE A 230 10.40 -11.01 11.27
C PHE A 230 11.76 -10.70 10.67
N TYR A 231 11.79 -9.68 9.81
CA TYR A 231 13.03 -9.14 9.27
C TYR A 231 12.95 -7.62 9.08
N LYS A 232 14.11 -6.97 8.97
CA LYS A 232 14.22 -5.53 8.74
C LYS A 232 14.92 -5.28 7.42
N MET A 233 14.35 -4.36 6.64
CA MET A 233 14.95 -3.83 5.42
C MET A 233 15.25 -2.35 5.61
N THR A 234 16.38 -1.89 5.08
CA THR A 234 16.73 -0.47 5.02
C THR A 234 16.78 0.00 3.58
N THR A 235 16.62 1.30 3.38
CA THR A 235 16.97 1.93 2.12
C THR A 235 18.49 1.85 1.87
N TYR A 236 18.91 1.97 0.62
CA TYR A 236 20.29 1.71 0.16
C TYR A 236 21.41 2.39 0.93
N SER A 237 21.15 3.52 1.57
CA SER A 237 22.16 4.31 2.27
C SER A 237 22.51 3.80 3.68
N ASN A 238 21.80 2.78 4.22
CA ASN A 238 21.83 2.47 5.66
C ASN A 238 22.33 1.08 6.03
N GLN A 239 23.23 0.49 5.23
CA GLN A 239 23.86 -0.81 5.57
C GLN A 239 24.55 -0.80 6.94
N ASN A 240 25.17 0.32 7.32
CA ASN A 240 25.78 0.48 8.63
C ASN A 240 24.76 0.41 9.77
N PHE A 241 23.53 0.85 9.57
CA PHE A 241 22.47 0.80 10.57
C PHE A 241 22.11 -0.63 10.98
N LEU A 242 21.91 -1.54 10.00
CA LEU A 242 21.63 -2.96 10.27
C LEU A 242 22.81 -3.64 10.98
N SER A 243 24.04 -3.33 10.56
CA SER A 243 25.25 -3.84 11.19
C SER A 243 25.37 -3.38 12.64
N ASN A 244 25.04 -2.12 12.93
CA ASN A 244 25.02 -1.58 14.29
C ASN A 244 23.94 -2.25 15.17
N ILE A 245 22.73 -2.50 14.63
CA ILE A 245 21.69 -3.25 15.36
C ILE A 245 22.22 -4.64 15.74
N LYS A 246 22.83 -5.35 14.79
CA LYS A 246 23.40 -6.69 15.05
C LYS A 246 24.48 -6.64 16.11
N ALA A 247 25.42 -5.68 16.03
CA ALA A 247 26.50 -5.51 16.99
C ALA A 247 25.96 -5.24 18.41
N ASN A 248 24.97 -4.36 18.53
CA ASN A 248 24.31 -4.07 19.80
C ASN A 248 23.62 -5.31 20.40
N HIS A 249 22.91 -6.10 19.57
CA HIS A 249 22.31 -7.36 20.04
C HIS A 249 23.36 -8.34 20.55
N THR A 250 24.49 -8.47 19.85
CA THR A 250 25.61 -9.32 20.29
C THR A 250 26.19 -8.86 21.63
N GLU A 251 26.40 -7.57 21.79
CA GLU A 251 26.92 -7.01 23.05
C GLU A 251 25.95 -7.21 24.22
N LEU A 252 24.66 -6.96 24.02
CA LEU A 252 23.63 -7.19 25.04
C LEU A 252 23.54 -8.67 25.42
N SER A 253 23.63 -9.60 24.46
CA SER A 253 23.69 -11.02 24.73
C SER A 253 24.93 -11.41 25.55
N ASN A 254 26.11 -10.86 25.24
CA ASN A 254 27.33 -11.09 25.98
C ASN A 254 27.24 -10.58 27.43
N ARG A 255 26.39 -9.60 27.70
CA ARG A 255 26.09 -9.10 29.05
C ARG A 255 24.99 -9.91 29.77
N GLY A 256 24.54 -11.02 29.18
CA GLY A 256 23.54 -11.93 29.77
C GLY A 256 22.09 -11.48 29.61
N LEU A 257 21.82 -10.52 28.73
CA LEU A 257 20.44 -10.10 28.39
C LEU A 257 19.88 -10.99 27.30
N SER A 258 18.62 -11.37 27.43
CA SER A 258 17.88 -12.10 26.38
C SER A 258 17.58 -11.16 25.23
N VAL A 259 18.15 -11.43 24.07
CA VAL A 259 17.91 -10.69 22.82
C VAL A 259 17.60 -11.66 21.69
N CYS A 260 16.86 -11.19 20.68
CA CYS A 260 16.58 -11.99 19.49
C CYS A 260 17.89 -12.33 18.76
N ASN A 261 18.03 -13.57 18.33
CA ASN A 261 19.09 -13.93 17.40
C ASN A 261 18.91 -13.19 16.09
N THR A 262 20.00 -12.59 15.59
CA THR A 262 19.97 -11.78 14.37
C THR A 262 20.98 -12.27 13.34
N LYS A 263 20.58 -12.28 12.07
CA LYS A 263 21.42 -12.63 10.93
C LYS A 263 21.21 -11.61 9.82
N ILE A 264 22.28 -11.13 9.18
CA ILE A 264 22.23 -10.29 7.99
C ILE A 264 22.54 -11.15 6.78
N VAL A 265 21.64 -11.12 5.80
CA VAL A 265 21.80 -11.76 4.48
C VAL A 265 21.28 -10.77 3.44
N ASP A 266 22.06 -10.47 2.40
CA ASP A 266 21.67 -9.59 1.28
C ASP A 266 21.11 -8.22 1.73
N ASN A 267 21.73 -7.60 2.74
CA ASN A 267 21.31 -6.33 3.36
C ASN A 267 19.94 -6.38 4.07
N ILE A 268 19.48 -7.55 4.45
CA ILE A 268 18.28 -7.76 5.24
C ILE A 268 18.69 -8.32 6.61
N LEU A 269 18.21 -7.71 7.68
CA LEU A 269 18.38 -8.20 9.04
C LEU A 269 17.20 -9.09 9.42
N TYR A 270 17.44 -10.38 9.49
CA TYR A 270 16.47 -11.35 10.01
C TYR A 270 16.57 -11.42 11.53
N THR A 271 15.41 -11.48 12.17
CA THR A 271 15.29 -11.65 13.63
C THR A 271 14.51 -12.92 13.93
N GLN A 272 15.03 -13.77 14.79
CA GLN A 272 14.31 -14.94 15.24
C GLN A 272 13.18 -14.50 16.19
N THR A 273 11.96 -14.94 15.94
CA THR A 273 10.83 -14.70 16.85
C THR A 273 11.12 -15.40 18.19
N ILE A 274 11.03 -14.68 19.29
CA ILE A 274 11.02 -15.28 20.63
C ILE A 274 9.65 -15.93 20.79
N LYS A 275 9.64 -17.26 20.97
CA LYS A 275 8.41 -18.01 21.25
C LYS A 275 8.00 -17.80 22.70
#